data_fb3cf58695c9597f1daa932df727b7fe
#
_entry.id   fb3cf58695c9597f1daa932df727b7fe
#
_cell.length_a   1.000
_cell.length_b   1.000
_cell.length_c   1.000
_cell.angle_alpha   90.00
_cell.angle_beta   90.00
_cell.angle_gamma   90.00
#
_symmetry.space_group_name_H-M   'P 1'
#
loop_
_entity.id
_entity.type
_entity.pdbx_description
1 polymer ?
#
loop_
_entity_poly.entity_id
_entity_poly.type
_entity_poly.pdbx_seq_one_letter_code
_entity_poly.pdbx_strand_id
1 'polypeptide(L)'
;MLTRTPADLGAVIRDRRKHLKRNQASLANEIGVSRQWLIELEHGHPRAELGLVLRVLDALGINLDADIAQAKAPRSGTVDINAIVAKAKKKP
;
A
#
# COMPACT_ATOMS: atom_id res chain seq x y z
N MET A 1 -7.32 8.01 -2.24
CA MET A 1 -7.64 7.69 -0.83
C MET A 1 -6.37 7.61 -0.01
N LEU A 2 -6.37 8.27 1.13
CA LEU A 2 -5.21 8.25 1.98
C LEU A 2 -5.29 7.08 2.95
N THR A 3 -4.30 6.22 2.91
CA THR A 3 -4.26 5.01 3.72
C THR A 3 -3.16 5.15 4.77
N ARG A 4 -3.52 5.19 6.04
CA ARG A 4 -2.57 5.42 7.11
C ARG A 4 -2.45 4.29 8.12
N THR A 5 -3.41 3.40 8.16
CA THR A 5 -3.42 2.33 9.15
C THR A 5 -3.62 0.99 8.47
N PRO A 6 -3.30 -0.11 9.15
CA PRO A 6 -3.60 -1.42 8.58
C PRO A 6 -5.09 -1.60 8.27
N ALA A 7 -5.96 -1.01 9.10
CA ALA A 7 -7.39 -1.09 8.86
C ALA A 7 -7.80 -0.34 7.59
N ASP A 8 -7.19 0.82 7.34
CA ASP A 8 -7.45 1.57 6.12
C ASP A 8 -7.07 0.76 4.89
N LEU A 9 -5.89 0.15 4.91
CA LEU A 9 -5.43 -0.66 3.80
C LEU A 9 -6.30 -1.89 3.63
N GLY A 10 -6.69 -2.51 4.74
CA GLY A 10 -7.58 -3.67 4.70
C GLY A 10 -8.91 -3.33 4.05
N ALA A 11 -9.45 -2.15 4.34
CA ALA A 11 -10.70 -1.70 3.74
C ALA A 11 -10.56 -1.49 2.23
N VAL A 12 -9.45 -0.92 1.79
CA VAL A 12 -9.18 -0.72 0.37
C VAL A 12 -9.13 -2.08 -0.35
N ILE A 13 -8.44 -3.03 0.25
CA ILE A 13 -8.32 -4.39 -0.30
C ILE A 13 -9.68 -5.05 -0.40
N ARG A 14 -10.46 -4.96 0.66
CA ARG A 14 -11.79 -5.57 0.70
C ARG A 14 -12.71 -4.96 -0.34
N ASP A 15 -12.72 -3.64 -0.43
CA ASP A 15 -13.59 -2.95 -1.39
C ASP A 15 -13.22 -3.32 -2.81
N ARG A 16 -11.93 -3.35 -3.11
CA ARG A 16 -11.48 -3.70 -4.46
C ARG A 16 -11.81 -5.15 -4.80
N ARG A 17 -11.60 -6.06 -3.83
CA ARG A 17 -11.94 -7.47 -4.02
C ARG A 17 -13.42 -7.63 -4.36
N LYS A 18 -14.28 -6.93 -3.60
CA LYS A 18 -15.73 -7.00 -3.83
C LYS A 18 -16.10 -6.37 -5.16
N HIS A 19 -15.45 -5.27 -5.52
CA HIS A 19 -15.71 -4.62 -6.80
C HIS A 19 -15.39 -5.58 -7.96
N LEU A 20 -14.34 -6.38 -7.83
CA LEU A 20 -13.96 -7.34 -8.84
C LEU A 20 -14.74 -8.65 -8.72
N LYS A 21 -15.65 -8.73 -7.74
CA LYS A 21 -16.51 -9.90 -7.52
C LYS A 21 -15.69 -11.16 -7.25
N ARG A 22 -14.61 -11.02 -6.52
CA ARG A 22 -13.76 -12.14 -6.14
C ARG A 22 -14.06 -12.56 -4.73
N ASN A 23 -14.08 -13.87 -4.47
CA ASN A 23 -14.28 -14.34 -3.10
C ASN A 23 -12.93 -14.51 -2.40
N GLN A 24 -12.97 -14.52 -1.07
CA GLN A 24 -11.76 -14.58 -0.27
C GLN A 24 -10.98 -15.87 -0.49
N ALA A 25 -11.68 -17.00 -0.59
CA ALA A 25 -11.00 -18.28 -0.74
C ALA A 25 -10.21 -18.37 -2.04
N SER A 26 -10.81 -17.89 -3.13
CA SER A 26 -10.16 -17.91 -4.43
C SER A 26 -8.94 -16.99 -4.46
N LEU A 27 -9.09 -15.79 -3.92
CA LEU A 27 -7.99 -14.84 -3.88
C LEU A 27 -6.85 -15.35 -2.99
N ALA A 28 -7.19 -15.89 -1.82
CA ALA A 28 -6.18 -16.43 -0.91
C ALA A 28 -5.41 -17.57 -1.57
N ASN A 29 -6.11 -18.44 -2.28
CA ASN A 29 -5.49 -19.56 -2.96
C ASN A 29 -4.53 -19.07 -4.06
N GLU A 30 -4.92 -18.06 -4.79
CA GLU A 30 -4.09 -17.49 -5.85
C GLU A 30 -2.79 -16.93 -5.30
N ILE A 31 -2.87 -16.28 -4.15
CA ILE A 31 -1.71 -15.66 -3.53
C ILE A 31 -0.83 -16.65 -2.77
N GLY A 32 -1.42 -17.77 -2.35
CA GLY A 32 -0.71 -18.77 -1.59
C GLY A 32 -0.78 -18.55 -0.08
N VAL A 33 -1.89 -18.01 0.39
CA VAL A 33 -2.11 -17.76 1.82
C VAL A 33 -3.42 -18.42 2.23
N SER A 34 -3.65 -18.51 3.53
CA SER A 34 -4.91 -19.06 4.02
C SER A 34 -6.02 -18.01 3.88
N ARG A 35 -7.23 -18.49 3.77
CA ARG A 35 -8.39 -17.60 3.77
C ARG A 35 -8.45 -16.79 5.05
N GLN A 36 -8.11 -17.42 6.18
CA GLN A 36 -8.11 -16.74 7.47
C GLN A 36 -7.12 -15.57 7.47
N TRP A 37 -5.93 -15.77 6.88
CA TRP A 37 -4.93 -14.70 6.79
C TRP A 37 -5.50 -13.52 6.00
N LEU A 38 -6.19 -13.80 4.89
CA LEU A 38 -6.77 -12.74 4.08
C LEU A 38 -7.89 -12.02 4.83
N ILE A 39 -8.71 -12.76 5.57
CA ILE A 39 -9.76 -12.15 6.39
C ILE A 39 -9.14 -11.20 7.40
N GLU A 40 -8.07 -11.61 8.05
CA GLU A 40 -7.39 -10.76 9.01
C GLU A 40 -6.79 -9.53 8.34
N LEU A 41 -6.24 -9.70 7.14
CA LEU A 41 -5.69 -8.57 6.41
C LEU A 41 -6.78 -7.53 6.10
N GLU A 42 -7.94 -7.99 5.68
CA GLU A 42 -9.05 -7.10 5.35
C GLU A 42 -9.59 -6.37 6.58
N HIS A 43 -9.34 -6.92 7.78
CA HIS A 43 -9.73 -6.28 9.03
C HIS A 43 -8.61 -5.48 9.67
N GLY A 44 -7.46 -5.40 9.02
CA GLY A 44 -6.35 -4.60 9.52
C GLY A 44 -5.34 -5.41 10.31
N HIS A 45 -4.60 -6.27 9.65
CA HIS A 45 -3.58 -7.12 10.29
C HIS A 45 -2.27 -6.32 10.39
N PRO A 46 -1.92 -5.80 11.57
CA PRO A 46 -0.75 -4.92 11.67
C PRO A 46 0.58 -5.64 11.51
N ARG A 47 0.58 -6.96 11.66
CA ARG A 47 1.79 -7.74 11.52
C ARG A 47 1.83 -8.59 10.26
N ALA A 48 1.02 -8.24 9.28
CA ALA A 48 1.03 -8.96 8.02
C ALA A 48 2.39 -8.78 7.33
N GLU A 49 2.88 -9.86 6.76
CA GLU A 49 4.15 -9.82 6.06
C GLU A 49 4.02 -8.95 4.80
N LEU A 50 4.87 -7.95 4.69
CA LEU A 50 4.76 -6.95 3.63
C LEU A 50 4.79 -7.57 2.24
N GLY A 51 5.66 -8.55 2.01
CA GLY A 51 5.72 -9.20 0.70
C GLY A 51 4.41 -9.82 0.29
N LEU A 52 3.69 -10.42 1.23
CA LEU A 52 2.39 -11.02 0.95
C LEU A 52 1.34 -9.94 0.71
N VAL A 53 1.42 -8.85 1.47
CA VAL A 53 0.51 -7.71 1.28
C VAL A 53 0.66 -7.15 -0.13
N LEU A 54 1.90 -6.99 -0.58
CA LEU A 54 2.15 -6.48 -1.93
C LEU A 54 1.63 -7.43 -3.00
N ARG A 55 1.67 -8.74 -2.75
CA ARG A 55 1.08 -9.71 -3.69
C ARG A 55 -0.43 -9.53 -3.78
N VAL A 56 -1.08 -9.29 -2.66
CA VAL A 56 -2.53 -9.06 -2.64
C VAL A 56 -2.86 -7.83 -3.47
N LEU A 57 -2.12 -6.76 -3.25
CA LEU A 57 -2.35 -5.51 -3.98
C LEU A 57 -2.17 -5.72 -5.48
N ASP A 58 -1.11 -6.43 -5.86
CA ASP A 58 -0.84 -6.70 -7.26
C ASP A 58 -1.96 -7.54 -7.88
N ALA A 59 -2.40 -8.57 -7.18
CA ALA A 59 -3.47 -9.45 -7.68
C ALA A 59 -4.78 -8.70 -7.90
N LEU A 60 -5.01 -7.65 -7.12
CA LEU A 60 -6.23 -6.86 -7.23
C LEU A 60 -6.07 -5.62 -8.11
N GLY A 61 -4.89 -5.41 -8.66
CA GLY A 61 -4.63 -4.25 -9.49
C GLY A 61 -4.62 -2.95 -8.71
N ILE A 62 -4.26 -3.02 -7.42
CA ILE A 62 -4.14 -1.83 -6.60
C ILE A 62 -2.72 -1.33 -6.68
N ASN A 63 -2.54 -0.12 -7.13
CA ASN A 63 -1.22 0.48 -7.18
C ASN A 63 -0.92 1.17 -5.88
N LEU A 64 0.26 0.91 -5.34
CA LEU A 64 0.70 1.56 -4.12
C LEU A 64 1.77 2.56 -4.50
N ASP A 65 1.54 3.81 -4.15
CA ASP A 65 2.46 4.88 -4.48
C ASP A 65 3.00 5.48 -3.20
N ALA A 66 4.30 5.67 -3.14
CA ALA A 66 4.94 6.27 -1.97
C ALA A 66 5.31 7.70 -2.29
N ASP A 67 4.82 8.61 -1.50
CA ASP A 67 5.06 10.02 -1.71
C ASP A 67 5.53 10.63 -0.41
N ILE A 68 6.39 11.60 -0.51
CA ILE A 68 6.92 12.27 0.66
C ILE A 68 6.03 13.45 0.97
N ALA A 69 5.50 13.47 2.19
CA ALA A 69 4.62 14.56 2.60
C ALA A 69 5.42 15.86 2.64
N GLN A 70 4.82 16.93 2.16
CA GLN A 70 5.42 18.24 2.24
C GLN A 70 5.48 18.66 3.70
N ALA A 71 6.59 19.21 4.08
CA ALA A 71 6.71 19.76 5.42
C ALA A 71 5.80 20.94 5.54
N LYS A 72 5.14 21.04 6.65
CA LYS A 72 4.34 22.16 6.87
C LYS A 72 5.11 23.34 7.00
N ALA A 73 6.11 23.27 7.53
CA ALA A 73 7.00 24.34 7.61
C ALA A 73 7.94 24.11 6.63
N PRO A 74 8.10 24.72 5.92
CA PRO A 74 9.05 24.49 5.05
C PRO A 74 10.27 24.70 5.53
N ARG A 75 10.72 24.35 5.66
CA ARG A 75 11.69 24.46 6.01
C ARG A 75 12.33 24.60 5.10
N SER A 76 12.58 25.12 4.82
CA SER A 76 13.03 25.27 4.08
C SER A 76 13.46 24.83 3.29
N GLY A 77 13.61 24.90 3.00
CA GLY A 77 13.82 24.37 2.28
C GLY A 77 14.20 23.79 1.92
N THR A 78 14.41 23.63 1.77
CA THR A 78 14.60 22.87 1.46
C THR A 78 14.75 22.19 0.79
N VAL A 79 15.02 22.13 0.55
CA VAL A 79 15.12 21.37 0.09
C VAL A 79 15.29 20.96 -0.69
N ASP A 80 15.55 20.99 -0.97
CA ASP A 80 15.58 20.55 -1.50
C ASP A 80 15.83 19.76 -2.07
N ILE A 81 15.94 19.52 -2.32
CA ILE A 81 16.06 18.89 -2.74
C ILE A 81 16.23 18.81 -3.65
N ASN A 82 16.20 19.17 -4.09
CA ASN A 82 16.13 19.19 -4.68
C ASN A 82 16.78 19.09 -4.95
N ALA A 83 17.20 19.40 -4.56
CA ALA A 83 17.61 19.18 -4.41
C ALA A 83 18.07 18.32 -4.39
N ILE A 84 18.36 18.18 -4.34
CA ILE A 84 18.64 17.45 -4.23
C ILE A 84 18.66 16.63 -4.91
N VAL A 85 18.62 16.68 -5.53
CA VAL A 85 18.44 16.08 -6.06
C VAL A 85 18.58 16.14 -6.97
N ALA A 86 18.85 16.67 -7.17
CA ALA A 86 18.69 16.78 -7.63
C ALA A 86 19.26 16.54 -8.08
N LYS A 87 19.80 16.86 -8.10
CA LYS A 87 20.06 16.68 -8.09
C LYS A 87 20.31 15.75 -8.29
N ALA A 88 20.39 15.84 -8.58
CA ALA A 88 20.40 15.10 -8.41
C ALA A 88 20.30 14.64 -9.12
N LYS A 89 20.33 14.85 -9.44
CA LYS A 89 20.01 14.60 -9.74
C LYS A 89 20.24 14.16 -10.34
N LYS A 90 20.51 14.53 -10.56
CA LYS A 90 20.49 14.39 -10.56
C LYS A 90 20.64 13.77 -10.73
N LYS A 91 20.99 14.11 -11.05
CA LYS A 91 20.96 13.77 -10.75
C LYS A 91 21.03 13.16 -10.75
N PRO A 92 21.47 13.76 -11.13
CA PRO A 92 21.39 13.28 -10.78
C PRO A 92 21.28 13.09 -10.69
#